data_95770c687e46ea984f90154ee8e4e7e3
#
_entry.id   95770c687e46ea984f90154ee8e4e7e3
#
_cell.length_a   1.000
_cell.length_b   1.000
_cell.length_c   1.000
_cell.angle_alpha   90.00
_cell.angle_beta   90.00
_cell.angle_gamma   90.00
#
_symmetry.space_group_name_H-M   'P 1'
#
loop_
_entity.id
_entity.type
_entity.pdbx_description
1 polymer ?
#
loop_
_entity_poly.entity_id
_entity_poly.type
_entity_poly.pdbx_seq_one_letter_code
_entity_poly.pdbx_strand_id
1 'polypeptide(L)'
;MSQRLEFYKYNILKFLDKNSKILIVGAGKKDLQVFKENMFTNFTCSNYSGKGFDKITFKKIDLNKIDEPDESYDYVIAHACIHHCSRPHNAIIEMYRVAKKGILVIESKDNFLMKIMTKLKLAEEYELSAINDPNSFDDQGGVDNSN
;
A
#
# COMPACT_ATOMS: atom_id res chain seq x y z
N MET A 1 -0.51 -12.24 15.35
CA MET A 1 -0.38 -11.38 14.15
C MET A 1 -1.33 -11.96 13.10
N SER A 2 -2.00 -11.14 12.27
CA SER A 2 -2.92 -11.70 11.27
C SER A 2 -2.13 -12.43 10.18
N GLN A 3 -2.68 -13.49 9.58
CA GLN A 3 -2.04 -14.24 8.48
C GLN A 3 -1.64 -13.31 7.32
N ARG A 4 -2.45 -12.29 7.04
CA ARG A 4 -2.16 -11.26 6.01
C ARG A 4 -0.88 -10.49 6.34
N LEU A 5 -0.67 -10.11 7.59
CA LEU A 5 0.53 -9.37 7.99
C LEU A 5 1.79 -10.24 7.94
N GLU A 6 1.68 -11.52 8.28
CA GLU A 6 2.79 -12.48 8.13
C GLU A 6 3.15 -12.69 6.66
N PHE A 7 2.16 -12.83 5.78
CA PHE A 7 2.37 -12.93 4.34
C PHE A 7 3.05 -11.67 3.78
N TYR A 8 2.60 -10.49 4.20
CA TYR A 8 3.22 -9.21 3.83
C TYR A 8 4.68 -9.15 4.28
N LYS A 9 4.93 -9.41 5.56
CA LYS A 9 6.28 -9.45 6.14
C LYS A 9 7.19 -10.44 5.40
N TYR A 10 6.71 -11.66 5.14
CA TYR A 10 7.46 -12.67 4.41
C TYR A 10 7.92 -12.16 3.03
N ASN A 11 7.02 -11.54 2.27
CA ASN A 11 7.36 -11.03 0.94
C ASN A 11 8.33 -9.84 1.00
N ILE A 12 8.14 -8.93 1.96
CA ILE A 12 9.08 -7.83 2.20
C ILE A 12 10.49 -8.37 2.43
N LEU A 13 10.63 -9.33 3.34
CA LEU A 13 11.95 -9.89 3.69
C LEU A 13 12.57 -10.74 2.58
N LYS A 14 11.74 -11.35 1.73
CA LYS A 14 12.20 -12.19 0.62
C LYS A 14 12.71 -11.38 -0.56
N PHE A 15 12.06 -10.26 -0.89
CA PHE A 15 12.30 -9.55 -2.15
C PHE A 15 13.05 -8.24 -1.99
N LEU A 16 13.12 -7.66 -0.79
CA LEU A 16 13.73 -6.36 -0.57
C LEU A 16 15.07 -6.46 0.16
N ASP A 17 16.03 -5.71 -0.33
CA ASP A 17 17.25 -5.43 0.40
C ASP A 17 17.01 -4.31 1.42
N LYS A 18 17.45 -4.51 2.67
CA LYS A 18 17.25 -3.57 3.79
C LYS A 18 17.92 -2.20 3.58
N ASN A 19 18.95 -2.15 2.75
CA ASN A 19 19.68 -0.92 2.43
C ASN A 19 19.06 -0.16 1.24
N SER A 20 18.08 -0.76 0.58
CA SER A 20 17.43 -0.14 -0.57
C SER A 20 16.61 1.09 -0.18
N LYS A 21 16.57 2.07 -1.09
CA LYS A 21 15.68 3.22 -0.97
C LYS A 21 14.26 2.82 -1.40
N ILE A 22 13.33 2.83 -0.46
CA ILE A 22 11.99 2.26 -0.66
C ILE A 22 10.92 3.35 -0.53
N LEU A 23 9.97 3.36 -1.46
CA LEU A 23 8.73 4.12 -1.34
C LEU A 23 7.58 3.16 -0.98
N ILE A 24 6.87 3.45 0.09
CA ILE A 24 5.66 2.72 0.48
C ILE A 24 4.46 3.63 0.17
N VAL A 25 3.67 3.25 -0.80
CA VAL A 25 2.49 4.01 -1.22
C VAL A 25 1.24 3.52 -0.49
N GLY A 26 0.34 4.43 -0.15
CA GLY A 26 -0.83 4.10 0.67
C GLY A 26 -0.47 3.58 2.06
N ALA A 27 0.65 4.05 2.62
CA ALA A 27 1.23 3.51 3.83
C ALA A 27 0.34 3.70 5.06
N GLY A 28 0.10 2.62 5.79
CA GLY A 28 -0.60 2.59 7.05
C GLY A 28 0.28 2.19 8.24
N LYS A 29 -0.31 2.13 9.43
CA LYS A 29 0.41 1.76 10.68
C LYS A 29 1.04 0.36 10.60
N LYS A 30 0.39 -0.58 9.89
CA LYS A 30 0.87 -1.96 9.73
C LYS A 30 2.14 -2.02 8.89
N ASP A 31 2.22 -1.23 7.82
CA ASP A 31 3.41 -1.14 6.98
C ASP A 31 4.58 -0.60 7.78
N LEU A 32 4.34 0.50 8.49
CA LEU A 32 5.33 1.12 9.37
C LEU A 32 5.86 0.13 10.42
N GLN A 33 4.99 -0.66 11.04
CA GLN A 33 5.35 -1.68 12.00
C GLN A 33 6.28 -2.71 11.37
N VAL A 34 5.92 -3.30 10.22
CA VAL A 34 6.72 -4.31 9.53
C VAL A 34 8.10 -3.78 9.17
N PHE A 35 8.19 -2.57 8.64
CA PHE A 35 9.47 -1.99 8.25
C PHE A 35 10.37 -1.69 9.44
N LYS A 36 9.84 -1.09 10.51
CA LYS A 36 10.60 -0.79 11.73
C LYS A 36 11.07 -2.06 12.45
N GLU A 37 10.19 -3.02 12.67
CA GLU A 37 10.52 -4.29 13.34
C GLU A 37 11.59 -5.10 12.60
N ASN A 38 11.69 -4.93 11.28
CA ASN A 38 12.67 -5.64 10.46
C ASN A 38 13.88 -4.79 10.06
N MET A 39 14.08 -3.65 10.75
CA MET A 39 15.27 -2.80 10.64
C MET A 39 15.50 -2.21 9.23
N PHE A 40 14.46 -1.92 8.50
CA PHE A 40 14.55 -1.06 7.32
C PHE A 40 14.73 0.39 7.78
N THR A 41 15.73 1.09 7.24
CA THR A 41 16.06 2.46 7.67
C THR A 41 15.86 3.51 6.58
N ASN A 42 15.90 3.09 5.31
CA ASN A 42 15.83 3.99 4.17
C ASN A 42 14.49 3.84 3.43
N PHE A 43 13.40 4.25 4.08
CA PHE A 43 12.08 4.20 3.44
C PHE A 43 11.30 5.50 3.64
N THR A 44 10.48 5.81 2.67
CA THR A 44 9.53 6.92 2.66
C THR A 44 8.12 6.34 2.65
N CYS A 45 7.30 6.76 3.60
CA CYS A 45 5.87 6.48 3.56
C CYS A 45 5.15 7.55 2.73
N SER A 46 4.15 7.16 1.99
CA SER A 46 3.28 8.11 1.31
C SER A 46 1.82 7.71 1.38
N ASN A 47 0.96 8.72 1.30
CA ASN A 47 -0.47 8.55 1.19
C ASN A 47 -1.04 9.76 0.45
N TYR A 48 -2.25 9.63 -0.09
CA TYR A 48 -2.95 10.74 -0.75
C TYR A 48 -3.28 11.86 0.23
N SER A 49 -3.70 11.52 1.44
CA SER A 49 -4.02 12.42 2.53
C SER A 49 -3.27 12.04 3.82
N GLY A 50 -3.51 12.79 4.88
CA GLY A 50 -2.97 12.48 6.19
C GLY A 50 -1.77 13.32 6.63
N LYS A 51 -1.40 13.17 7.90
CA LYS A 51 -0.34 13.95 8.58
C LYS A 51 1.01 13.25 8.64
N GLY A 52 1.09 12.02 8.08
CA GLY A 52 2.29 11.20 8.17
C GLY A 52 2.47 10.52 9.54
N PHE A 53 3.67 10.04 9.75
CA PHE A 53 4.05 9.31 10.95
C PHE A 53 5.22 10.00 11.64
N ASP A 54 5.19 10.06 12.97
CA ASP A 54 6.26 10.68 13.73
C ASP A 54 7.64 10.02 13.42
N LYS A 55 8.65 10.87 13.19
CA LYS A 55 10.03 10.48 12.87
C LYS A 55 10.21 9.63 11.60
N ILE A 56 9.26 9.66 10.68
CA ILE A 56 9.36 8.97 9.38
C ILE A 56 9.16 9.96 8.26
N THR A 57 9.98 9.86 7.23
CA THR A 57 9.78 10.65 6.01
C THR A 57 8.42 10.30 5.40
N PHE A 58 7.59 11.32 5.25
CA PHE A 58 6.26 11.19 4.70
C PHE A 58 6.05 12.16 3.54
N LYS A 59 5.43 11.67 2.47
CA LYS A 59 5.06 12.48 1.31
C LYS A 59 3.59 12.32 0.99
N LYS A 60 2.93 13.41 0.60
CA LYS A 60 1.61 13.32 -0.01
C LYS A 60 1.79 13.00 -1.49
N ILE A 61 1.25 11.88 -1.93
CA ILE A 61 1.42 11.38 -3.31
C ILE A 61 0.06 10.92 -3.85
N ASP A 62 -0.32 11.45 -5.00
CA ASP A 62 -1.35 10.86 -5.84
C ASP A 62 -0.73 9.74 -6.68
N LEU A 63 -1.21 8.52 -6.51
CA LEU A 63 -0.71 7.36 -7.26
C LEU A 63 -1.00 7.44 -8.76
N ASN A 64 -1.97 8.25 -9.18
CA ASN A 64 -2.23 8.46 -10.60
C ASN A 64 -1.17 9.34 -11.29
N LYS A 65 -0.38 10.08 -10.49
CA LYS A 65 0.71 10.94 -10.96
C LYS A 65 1.70 11.15 -9.82
N ILE A 66 2.70 10.30 -9.75
CA ILE A 66 3.75 10.42 -8.73
C ILE A 66 4.73 11.53 -9.11
N ASP A 67 4.77 12.61 -8.34
CA ASP A 67 5.67 13.75 -8.57
C ASP A 67 7.08 13.45 -8.04
N GLU A 68 7.69 12.41 -8.62
CA GLU A 68 9.06 11.98 -8.37
C GLU A 68 9.71 11.62 -9.70
N PRO A 69 11.03 11.84 -9.85
CA PRO A 69 11.75 11.43 -11.05
C PRO A 69 11.69 9.93 -11.32
N ASP A 70 11.91 9.54 -12.57
CA ASP A 70 12.08 8.14 -12.94
C ASP A 70 13.21 7.51 -12.12
N GLU A 71 13.04 6.24 -11.78
CA GLU A 71 14.04 5.45 -11.05
C GLU A 71 14.55 6.09 -9.74
N SER A 72 13.73 6.94 -9.09
CA SER A 72 14.11 7.67 -7.87
C SER A 72 14.13 6.82 -6.60
N TYR A 73 13.53 5.62 -6.65
CA TYR A 73 13.54 4.63 -5.59
C TYR A 73 14.03 3.28 -6.10
N ASP A 74 14.69 2.49 -5.24
CA ASP A 74 15.04 1.13 -5.60
C ASP A 74 13.80 0.25 -5.77
N TYR A 75 12.87 0.35 -4.82
CA TYR A 75 11.60 -0.38 -4.85
C TYR A 75 10.43 0.53 -4.49
N VAL A 76 9.29 0.25 -5.09
CA VAL A 76 8.01 0.87 -4.73
C VAL A 76 7.02 -0.21 -4.31
N ILE A 77 6.36 -0.02 -3.18
CA ILE A 77 5.52 -1.04 -2.55
C ILE A 77 4.11 -0.49 -2.35
N ALA A 78 3.12 -1.29 -2.72
CA ALA A 78 1.72 -1.06 -2.41
C ALA A 78 1.15 -2.26 -1.64
N HIS A 79 0.49 -1.99 -0.52
CA HIS A 79 -0.17 -3.01 0.29
C HIS A 79 -1.62 -2.62 0.54
N ALA A 80 -2.53 -3.29 -0.16
CA ALA A 80 -3.97 -3.10 -0.04
C ALA A 80 -4.42 -1.65 -0.24
N CYS A 81 -3.93 -0.99 -1.30
CA CYS A 81 -4.26 0.40 -1.56
C CYS A 81 -4.55 0.71 -3.04
N ILE A 82 -4.10 -0.14 -3.97
CA ILE A 82 -4.27 0.11 -5.42
C ILE A 82 -5.75 0.08 -5.82
N HIS A 83 -6.55 -0.78 -5.18
CA HIS A 83 -7.99 -0.89 -5.45
C HIS A 83 -8.78 0.37 -5.06
N HIS A 84 -8.22 1.25 -4.22
CA HIS A 84 -8.83 2.55 -3.92
C HIS A 84 -8.50 3.63 -4.97
N CYS A 85 -7.58 3.37 -5.90
CA CYS A 85 -7.21 4.32 -6.92
C CYS A 85 -8.30 4.42 -8.01
N SER A 86 -8.62 5.64 -8.44
CA SER A 86 -9.55 5.86 -9.55
C SER A 86 -9.04 5.28 -10.88
N ARG A 87 -7.73 5.12 -11.02
CA ARG A 87 -7.05 4.55 -12.19
C ARG A 87 -5.95 3.58 -11.77
N PRO A 88 -6.28 2.36 -11.30
CA PRO A 88 -5.32 1.43 -10.75
C PRO A 88 -4.20 1.03 -11.74
N HIS A 89 -4.49 0.93 -13.02
CA HIS A 89 -3.48 0.67 -14.04
C HIS A 89 -2.44 1.81 -14.14
N ASN A 90 -2.89 3.06 -14.06
CA ASN A 90 -2.02 4.22 -14.07
C ASN A 90 -1.13 4.24 -12.82
N ALA A 91 -1.69 3.92 -11.67
CA ALA A 91 -0.94 3.82 -10.42
C ALA A 91 0.20 2.79 -10.54
N ILE A 92 -0.05 1.62 -11.12
CA ILE A 92 0.98 0.60 -11.35
C ILE A 92 2.06 1.10 -12.32
N ILE A 93 1.69 1.78 -13.40
CA ILE A 93 2.64 2.36 -14.36
C ILE A 93 3.52 3.41 -13.69
N GLU A 94 2.93 4.30 -12.91
CA GLU A 94 3.68 5.33 -12.19
C GLU A 94 4.61 4.73 -11.12
N MET A 95 4.14 3.72 -10.37
CA MET A 95 5.01 2.98 -9.45
C MET A 95 6.20 2.36 -10.19
N TYR A 96 5.97 1.74 -11.34
CA TYR A 96 7.03 1.15 -12.15
C TYR A 96 8.00 2.20 -12.69
N ARG A 97 7.50 3.36 -13.12
CA ARG A 97 8.33 4.46 -13.62
C ARG A 97 9.32 4.97 -12.57
N VAL A 98 8.86 5.15 -11.33
CA VAL A 98 9.72 5.68 -10.26
C VAL A 98 10.57 4.62 -9.56
N ALA A 99 10.35 3.32 -9.87
CA ALA A 99 11.11 2.21 -9.33
C ALA A 99 12.29 1.85 -10.24
N LYS A 100 13.49 1.73 -9.66
CA LYS A 100 14.70 1.32 -10.38
C LYS A 100 14.86 -0.19 -10.52
N LYS A 101 14.50 -0.95 -9.47
CA LYS A 101 14.69 -2.41 -9.39
C LYS A 101 13.37 -3.16 -9.57
N GLY A 102 12.27 -2.60 -9.05
CA GLY A 102 10.97 -3.24 -9.20
C GLY A 102 9.90 -2.73 -8.26
N ILE A 103 8.71 -3.25 -8.44
CA ILE A 103 7.55 -2.96 -7.61
C ILE A 103 7.06 -4.22 -6.90
N LEU A 104 6.50 -4.05 -5.71
CA LEU A 104 5.84 -5.13 -4.97
C LEU A 104 4.40 -4.69 -4.65
N VAL A 105 3.45 -5.36 -5.26
CA VAL A 105 2.02 -5.09 -5.06
C VAL A 105 1.38 -6.28 -4.35
N ILE A 106 0.79 -6.04 -3.20
CA ILE A 106 0.09 -7.04 -2.41
C ILE A 106 -1.35 -6.56 -2.21
N GLU A 107 -2.27 -7.18 -2.92
CA GLU A 107 -3.69 -6.88 -2.87
C GLU A 107 -4.50 -8.09 -2.44
N SER A 108 -5.69 -7.84 -1.91
CA SER A 108 -6.65 -8.92 -1.65
C SER A 108 -7.13 -9.48 -2.98
N LYS A 109 -7.15 -10.80 -3.08
CA LYS A 109 -7.73 -11.46 -4.25
C LYS A 109 -9.18 -11.77 -3.97
N ASP A 110 -10.08 -11.23 -4.78
CA ASP A 110 -11.47 -11.65 -4.80
C ASP A 110 -11.55 -13.05 -5.44
N ASN A 111 -11.86 -14.05 -4.63
CA ASN A 111 -12.00 -15.42 -5.08
C ASN A 111 -13.31 -16.04 -4.58
N PHE A 112 -13.67 -17.21 -5.13
CA PHE A 112 -14.88 -17.92 -4.76
C PHE A 112 -15.04 -18.15 -3.25
N LEU A 113 -13.94 -18.42 -2.55
CA LEU A 113 -13.94 -18.59 -1.10
C LEU A 113 -14.28 -17.29 -0.37
N MET A 114 -13.73 -16.16 -0.79
CA MET A 114 -14.09 -14.84 -0.24
C MET A 114 -15.57 -14.54 -0.46
N LYS A 115 -16.13 -14.81 -1.64
CA LYS A 115 -17.56 -14.66 -1.92
C LYS A 115 -18.43 -15.52 -0.99
N ILE A 116 -18.04 -16.75 -0.69
CA ILE A 116 -18.73 -17.61 0.28
C ILE A 116 -18.63 -17.00 1.68
N MET A 117 -17.43 -16.60 2.11
CA MET A 117 -17.21 -16.03 3.44
C MET A 117 -18.02 -14.74 3.65
N THR A 118 -18.06 -13.89 2.66
CA THR A 118 -18.90 -12.66 2.68
C THR A 118 -20.38 -13.02 2.78
N LYS A 119 -20.85 -13.97 1.97
CA LYS A 119 -22.24 -14.43 2.02
C LYS A 119 -22.62 -15.05 3.37
N LEU A 120 -21.69 -15.68 4.05
CA LEU A 120 -21.85 -16.20 5.41
C LEU A 120 -21.62 -15.16 6.50
N LYS A 121 -21.37 -13.89 6.14
CA LYS A 121 -21.03 -12.79 7.06
C LYS A 121 -19.78 -13.08 7.92
N LEU A 122 -18.88 -13.89 7.42
CA LEU A 122 -17.59 -14.21 8.05
C LEU A 122 -16.46 -13.30 7.51
N ALA A 123 -16.72 -12.54 6.45
CA ALA A 123 -15.84 -11.51 5.90
C ALA A 123 -16.70 -10.32 5.45
N GLU A 124 -16.11 -9.14 5.47
CA GLU A 124 -16.75 -7.92 4.97
C GLU A 124 -16.57 -7.82 3.44
N GLU A 125 -17.61 -7.40 2.73
CA GLU A 125 -17.60 -7.21 1.30
C GLU A 125 -16.87 -5.92 0.90
N TYR A 126 -16.95 -4.90 1.77
CA TYR A 126 -16.31 -3.60 1.60
C TYR A 126 -15.47 -3.25 2.82
N GLU A 127 -14.34 -2.61 2.60
CA GLU A 127 -13.53 -2.05 3.69
C GLU A 127 -14.15 -0.73 4.20
N LEU A 128 -15.36 -0.80 4.77
CA LEU A 128 -16.05 0.36 5.35
C LEU A 128 -15.22 1.07 6.43
N SER A 129 -14.34 0.32 7.10
CA SER A 129 -13.40 0.88 8.07
C SER A 129 -12.34 1.77 7.42
N ALA A 130 -11.95 1.47 6.17
CA ALA A 130 -11.03 2.32 5.41
C ALA A 130 -11.72 3.61 4.95
N ILE A 131 -13.01 3.52 4.58
CA ILE A 131 -13.83 4.66 4.16
C ILE A 131 -14.05 5.64 5.33
N ASN A 132 -14.18 5.15 6.55
CA ASN A 132 -14.47 5.95 7.73
C ASN A 132 -13.22 6.34 8.57
N ASP A 133 -12.03 5.93 8.17
CA ASP A 133 -10.80 6.34 8.86
C ASP A 133 -10.41 7.77 8.41
N PRO A 134 -10.44 8.79 9.30
CA PRO A 134 -10.05 10.16 8.94
C PRO A 134 -8.59 10.29 8.48
N ASN A 135 -7.80 9.23 8.56
CA ASN A 135 -6.45 9.15 8.00
C ASN A 135 -6.37 8.29 6.74
N SER A 136 -7.51 7.81 6.23
CA SER A 136 -7.59 7.06 4.98
C SER A 136 -7.72 7.99 3.77
N PHE A 137 -7.74 7.43 2.58
CA PHE A 137 -7.82 8.14 1.30
C PHE A 137 -9.10 8.97 1.06
N ASP A 138 -10.03 9.02 2.00
CA ASP A 138 -11.43 9.31 1.76
C ASP A 138 -11.86 10.77 1.77
N ASP A 139 -10.96 11.70 2.02
CA ASP A 139 -11.30 13.12 1.87
C ASP A 139 -11.71 13.50 0.42
N GLN A 140 -11.63 12.56 -0.53
CA GLN A 140 -11.99 12.78 -1.93
C GLN A 140 -12.82 11.66 -2.58
N GLY A 141 -13.51 10.86 -1.78
CA GLY A 141 -14.35 9.79 -2.31
C GLY A 141 -13.49 8.72 -3.01
N GLY A 142 -12.79 7.93 -2.24
CA GLY A 142 -12.12 6.74 -2.73
C GLY A 142 -13.13 5.89 -3.51
N VAL A 143 -12.80 5.57 -4.76
CA VAL A 143 -13.66 4.71 -5.57
C VAL A 143 -13.35 3.28 -5.18
N ASP A 144 -14.33 2.59 -4.65
CA ASP A 144 -14.23 1.14 -4.48
C ASP A 144 -14.25 0.48 -5.87
N ASN A 145 -13.08 0.07 -6.32
CA ASN A 145 -12.90 -0.68 -7.57
C ASN A 145 -12.88 -2.20 -7.34
N SER A 146 -13.42 -2.68 -6.23
CA SER A 146 -13.45 -4.11 -5.89
C SER A 146 -14.49 -4.94 -6.66
N ASN A 147 -15.09 -4.39 -7.73
CA ASN A 147 -15.99 -5.10 -8.65
C ASN A 147 -15.23 -5.76 -9.81
#